data_6a76573b566ec55181bd12a2de774970
#
_entry.id   6a76573b566ec55181bd12a2de774970
#
_cell.length_a   1.000
_cell.length_b   1.000
_cell.length_c   1.000
_cell.angle_alpha   90.00
_cell.angle_beta   90.00
_cell.angle_gamma   90.00
#
_symmetry.space_group_name_H-M   'P 1'
#
loop_
_entity.id
_entity.type
_entity.pdbx_description
1 polymer ?
#
loop_
_entity_poly.entity_id
_entity_poly.type
_entity_poly.pdbx_seq_one_letter_code
_entity_poly.pdbx_strand_id
1 'polypeptide(L)'
;AISKRFRLMAEQAAKAAASAGKSAEGSVQVGMNFQKMMENMKYAAAENAAVFGTPQPKIFVSERTPEGDLLVMRAHAAAREAIKAICPEVKVGLTLSLHDLQAQPGGEAFAAAAWEEEFTHYLPYIEEDDFLGVQNYTRTLYGAQGQLPAPQGAELTQMDYEFYPQALENVIRKVAQDFHGDLIVTENGIATADDTRRVAFIEAALAGVQNCIADGIPVKGYFHWSLMDNFEWQKGYAMNFGLVAVNRETMQRTAKPSLAVLGSYTNA
;
A
#
# COMPACT_ATOMS: atom_id res chain seq x y z
N ALA A 1 2.58 9.70 -7.81
CA ALA A 1 1.21 9.36 -7.40
C ALA A 1 0.86 9.98 -6.04
N ILE A 2 1.68 9.82 -5.00
CA ILE A 2 1.42 10.35 -3.64
C ILE A 2 1.26 11.88 -3.65
N SER A 3 2.13 12.64 -4.33
CA SER A 3 2.07 14.11 -4.30
C SER A 3 0.89 14.67 -5.10
N LYS A 4 0.48 14.00 -6.18
CA LYS A 4 -0.71 14.37 -6.97
C LYS A 4 -1.99 14.12 -6.16
N ARG A 5 -2.05 13.00 -5.42
CA ARG A 5 -3.13 12.71 -4.45
C ARG A 5 -3.17 13.78 -3.33
N PHE A 6 -2.03 14.14 -2.76
CA PHE A 6 -1.95 15.20 -1.74
C PHE A 6 -2.36 16.56 -2.29
N ARG A 7 -1.98 16.89 -3.52
CA ARG A 7 -2.38 18.14 -4.16
C ARG A 7 -3.89 18.17 -4.46
N LEU A 8 -4.43 17.07 -5.00
CA LEU A 8 -5.87 16.94 -5.23
C LEU A 8 -6.68 16.99 -3.93
N MET A 9 -6.20 16.31 -2.88
CA MET A 9 -6.81 16.35 -1.54
C MET A 9 -6.73 17.74 -0.92
N ALA A 10 -5.62 18.45 -1.07
CA ALA A 10 -5.46 19.82 -0.61
C ALA A 10 -6.38 20.81 -1.38
N GLU A 11 -6.51 20.65 -2.70
CA GLU A 11 -7.42 21.44 -3.52
C GLU A 11 -8.89 21.13 -3.21
N GLN A 12 -9.24 19.88 -2.95
CA GLN A 12 -10.57 19.46 -2.54
C GLN A 12 -10.91 19.92 -1.13
N ALA A 13 -9.96 19.83 -0.19
CA ALA A 13 -10.14 20.35 1.16
C ALA A 13 -10.28 21.88 1.15
N ALA A 14 -9.53 22.59 0.30
CA ALA A 14 -9.67 24.03 0.11
C ALA A 14 -11.01 24.41 -0.52
N LYS A 15 -11.52 23.63 -1.50
CA LYS A 15 -12.84 23.81 -2.10
C LYS A 15 -13.98 23.50 -1.11
N ALA A 16 -13.84 22.44 -0.31
CA ALA A 16 -14.79 22.08 0.74
C ALA A 16 -14.83 23.15 1.84
N ALA A 17 -13.68 23.67 2.27
CA ALA A 17 -13.59 24.78 3.22
C ALA A 17 -14.18 26.08 2.67
N ALA A 18 -14.02 26.36 1.37
CA ALA A 18 -14.59 27.53 0.72
C ALA A 18 -16.11 27.42 0.51
N SER A 19 -16.66 26.20 0.34
CA SER A 19 -18.10 25.94 0.22
C SER A 19 -18.82 25.88 1.57
N ALA A 20 -18.09 25.63 2.68
CA ALA A 20 -18.59 25.59 4.04
C ALA A 20 -18.67 26.98 4.72
N GLY A 21 -18.73 28.02 3.94
CA GLY A 21 -18.89 29.39 4.47
C GLY A 21 -20.13 29.55 5.34
N LYS A 22 -19.88 29.69 6.67
CA LYS A 22 -20.80 29.98 7.77
C LYS A 22 -21.35 28.76 8.51
N SER A 23 -20.57 28.28 9.42
CA SER A 23 -20.84 27.82 10.80
C SER A 23 -19.79 26.78 11.22
N ALA A 24 -18.61 27.27 11.60
CA ALA A 24 -17.52 26.42 12.08
C ALA A 24 -17.45 26.45 13.61
N GLU A 25 -18.56 26.18 14.27
CA GLU A 25 -18.54 25.76 15.67
C GLU A 25 -19.15 24.37 15.71
N GLY A 26 -18.32 23.35 15.65
CA GLY A 26 -18.72 21.93 15.82
C GLY A 26 -18.36 20.96 14.73
N SER A 27 -17.60 21.31 13.72
CA SER A 27 -17.18 20.34 12.70
C SER A 27 -15.83 19.75 13.04
N VAL A 28 -15.90 18.57 13.60
CA VAL A 28 -15.24 17.37 13.12
C VAL A 28 -13.73 17.48 12.91
N GLN A 29 -13.02 16.96 13.87
CA GLN A 29 -11.74 16.32 13.65
C GLN A 29 -11.86 15.21 12.60
N VAL A 30 -11.81 15.54 11.33
CA VAL A 30 -11.35 14.61 10.31
C VAL A 30 -9.82 14.64 10.36
N GLY A 31 -9.25 13.62 10.83
CA GLY A 31 -7.93 13.20 11.22
C GLY A 31 -6.68 13.74 10.54
N MET A 32 -6.63 14.86 9.87
CA MET A 32 -5.39 15.55 9.56
C MET A 32 -5.50 17.02 9.95
N ASN A 33 -4.74 17.40 10.96
CA ASN A 33 -4.51 18.82 11.26
C ASN A 33 -3.73 19.43 10.08
N PHE A 34 -4.48 20.04 9.14
CA PHE A 34 -3.92 20.65 7.91
C PHE A 34 -2.83 21.67 8.25
N GLN A 35 -2.97 22.40 9.35
CA GLN A 35 -1.97 23.36 9.81
C GLN A 35 -0.67 22.65 10.20
N LYS A 36 -0.76 21.54 10.93
CA LYS A 36 0.39 20.71 11.30
C LYS A 36 1.04 20.05 10.08
N MET A 37 0.23 19.65 9.11
CA MET A 37 0.73 19.13 7.83
C MET A 37 1.50 20.19 7.05
N MET A 38 0.98 21.42 6.97
CA MET A 38 1.66 22.55 6.32
C MET A 38 2.95 22.97 7.06
N GLU A 39 2.95 22.94 8.37
CA GLU A 39 4.14 23.17 9.20
C GLU A 39 5.20 22.08 8.94
N ASN A 40 4.81 20.81 8.94
CA ASN A 40 5.70 19.70 8.63
C ASN A 40 6.25 19.79 7.19
N MET A 41 5.44 20.21 6.22
CA MET A 41 5.91 20.42 4.85
C MET A 41 6.94 21.56 4.75
N LYS A 42 6.73 22.66 5.47
CA LYS A 42 7.70 23.77 5.54
C LYS A 42 8.99 23.34 6.21
N TYR A 43 8.89 22.58 7.29
CA TYR A 43 10.04 22.05 8.01
C TYR A 43 10.83 21.09 7.12
N ALA A 44 10.16 20.14 6.47
CA ALA A 44 10.77 19.21 5.53
C ALA A 44 11.41 19.92 4.33
N ALA A 45 10.78 20.98 3.81
CA ALA A 45 11.35 21.77 2.73
C ALA A 45 12.65 22.49 3.16
N ALA A 46 12.72 23.00 4.38
CA ALA A 46 13.93 23.64 4.92
C ALA A 46 15.05 22.63 5.14
N GLU A 47 14.75 21.45 5.70
CA GLU A 47 15.71 20.35 5.84
C GLU A 47 16.21 19.83 4.49
N ASN A 48 15.30 19.63 3.55
CA ASN A 48 15.65 19.23 2.19
C ASN A 48 16.59 20.25 1.54
N ALA A 49 16.29 21.54 1.65
CA ALA A 49 17.16 22.58 1.12
C ALA A 49 18.56 22.57 1.76
N ALA A 50 18.64 22.31 3.05
CA ALA A 50 19.92 22.23 3.76
C ALA A 50 20.75 20.99 3.35
N VAL A 51 20.09 19.84 3.13
CA VAL A 51 20.78 18.57 2.83
C VAL A 51 21.04 18.41 1.32
N PHE A 52 20.06 18.73 0.48
CA PHE A 52 20.08 18.46 -0.96
C PHE A 52 20.27 19.70 -1.84
N GLY A 53 20.37 20.91 -1.22
CA GLY A 53 20.45 22.16 -1.95
C GLY A 53 19.15 22.59 -2.64
N THR A 54 18.05 21.89 -2.45
CA THR A 54 16.73 22.18 -3.00
C THR A 54 15.63 21.80 -2.02
N PRO A 55 14.56 22.61 -1.88
CA PRO A 55 13.44 22.29 -1.00
C PRO A 55 12.61 21.08 -1.50
N GLN A 56 12.74 20.68 -2.75
CA GLN A 56 12.00 19.58 -3.37
C GLN A 56 12.97 18.67 -4.15
N PRO A 57 13.80 17.89 -3.46
CA PRO A 57 14.69 16.94 -4.12
C PRO A 57 13.88 15.84 -4.80
N LYS A 58 14.31 15.43 -6.00
CA LYS A 58 13.78 14.25 -6.66
C LYS A 58 14.53 13.04 -6.13
N ILE A 59 13.86 12.24 -5.33
CA ILE A 59 14.37 11.01 -4.73
C ILE A 59 13.42 9.86 -5.07
N PHE A 60 13.78 8.62 -4.76
CA PHE A 60 13.02 7.42 -5.14
C PHE A 60 11.57 7.38 -4.58
N VAL A 61 11.28 8.10 -3.48
CA VAL A 61 9.92 8.25 -2.94
C VAL A 61 9.16 9.44 -3.53
N SER A 62 9.75 10.16 -4.50
CA SER A 62 9.07 11.25 -5.19
C SER A 62 8.00 10.73 -6.12
N GLU A 63 7.09 11.63 -6.53
CA GLU A 63 6.04 11.30 -7.49
C GLU A 63 6.63 10.71 -8.76
N ARG A 64 6.06 9.60 -9.22
CA ARG A 64 6.42 8.97 -10.51
C ARG A 64 5.99 9.87 -11.66
N THR A 65 6.79 9.84 -12.72
CA THR A 65 6.41 10.41 -14.01
C THR A 65 6.21 9.28 -15.03
N PRO A 66 5.45 9.49 -16.11
CA PRO A 66 5.30 8.48 -17.16
C PRO A 66 6.65 8.01 -17.73
N GLU A 67 7.60 8.93 -17.90
CA GLU A 67 8.96 8.58 -18.34
C GLU A 67 9.72 7.76 -17.31
N GLY A 68 9.53 8.07 -16.01
CA GLY A 68 10.12 7.33 -14.90
C GLY A 68 9.58 5.90 -14.84
N ASP A 69 8.27 5.72 -15.01
CA ASP A 69 7.63 4.40 -15.06
C ASP A 69 8.19 3.56 -16.22
N LEU A 70 8.26 4.14 -17.41
CA LEU A 70 8.84 3.47 -18.57
C LEU A 70 10.32 3.10 -18.36
N LEU A 71 11.09 3.96 -17.69
CA LEU A 71 12.49 3.67 -17.35
C LEU A 71 12.59 2.49 -16.38
N VAL A 72 11.73 2.44 -15.35
CA VAL A 72 11.68 1.32 -14.39
C VAL A 72 11.32 0.01 -15.11
N MET A 73 10.35 0.02 -16.02
CA MET A 73 9.98 -1.18 -16.78
C MET A 73 11.11 -1.66 -17.70
N ARG A 74 11.84 -0.75 -18.34
CA ARG A 74 13.05 -1.11 -19.12
C ARG A 74 14.15 -1.68 -18.23
N ALA A 75 14.35 -1.11 -17.04
CA ALA A 75 15.31 -1.63 -16.08
C ALA A 75 14.92 -3.02 -15.58
N HIS A 76 13.62 -3.26 -15.31
CA HIS A 76 13.09 -4.58 -14.95
C HIS A 76 13.36 -5.62 -16.04
N ALA A 77 13.02 -5.33 -17.30
CA ALA A 77 13.27 -6.24 -18.42
C ALA A 77 14.77 -6.57 -18.58
N ALA A 78 15.65 -5.56 -18.51
CA ALA A 78 17.09 -5.76 -18.60
C ALA A 78 17.65 -6.57 -17.42
N ALA A 79 17.12 -6.34 -16.21
CA ALA A 79 17.50 -7.13 -15.03
C ALA A 79 17.06 -8.59 -15.17
N ARG A 80 15.82 -8.84 -15.64
CA ARG A 80 15.32 -10.19 -15.90
C ARG A 80 16.21 -10.93 -16.92
N GLU A 81 16.54 -10.30 -18.04
CA GLU A 81 17.45 -10.88 -19.03
C GLU A 81 18.82 -11.23 -18.43
N ALA A 82 19.42 -10.30 -17.69
CA ALA A 82 20.72 -10.51 -17.06
C ALA A 82 20.69 -11.65 -16.02
N ILE A 83 19.65 -11.73 -15.20
CA ILE A 83 19.46 -12.81 -14.23
C ILE A 83 19.29 -14.16 -14.95
N LYS A 84 18.40 -14.23 -15.94
CA LYS A 84 18.12 -15.44 -16.69
C LYS A 84 19.32 -15.93 -17.51
N ALA A 85 20.19 -15.03 -17.98
CA ALA A 85 21.43 -15.39 -18.66
C ALA A 85 22.43 -16.14 -17.76
N ILE A 86 22.41 -15.85 -16.46
CA ILE A 86 23.32 -16.47 -15.47
C ILE A 86 22.65 -17.67 -14.78
N CYS A 87 21.37 -17.51 -14.42
CA CYS A 87 20.57 -18.48 -13.67
C CYS A 87 19.22 -18.69 -14.36
N PRO A 88 19.13 -19.50 -15.42
CA PRO A 88 17.89 -19.66 -16.22
C PRO A 88 16.68 -20.13 -15.39
N GLU A 89 16.94 -20.93 -14.36
CA GLU A 89 15.90 -21.55 -13.52
C GLU A 89 15.34 -20.61 -12.43
N VAL A 90 16.01 -19.47 -12.17
CA VAL A 90 15.53 -18.50 -11.17
C VAL A 90 14.29 -17.79 -11.70
N LYS A 91 13.20 -17.85 -10.94
CA LYS A 91 11.99 -17.11 -11.27
C LYS A 91 12.16 -15.61 -10.99
N VAL A 92 11.76 -14.79 -11.95
CA VAL A 92 11.83 -13.33 -11.89
C VAL A 92 10.45 -12.76 -12.17
N GLY A 93 10.02 -11.82 -11.36
CA GLY A 93 8.75 -11.13 -11.52
C GLY A 93 8.74 -9.76 -10.87
N LEU A 94 7.85 -8.90 -11.32
CA LEU A 94 7.63 -7.58 -10.75
C LEU A 94 6.72 -7.68 -9.53
N THR A 95 6.86 -6.74 -8.58
CA THR A 95 5.93 -6.60 -7.46
C THR A 95 5.26 -5.22 -7.49
N LEU A 96 3.96 -5.18 -7.28
CA LEU A 96 3.14 -3.97 -7.36
C LEU A 96 2.35 -3.76 -6.06
N SER A 97 2.30 -2.51 -5.61
CA SER A 97 1.42 -2.08 -4.52
C SER A 97 0.04 -1.77 -5.08
N LEU A 98 -0.93 -2.61 -4.76
CA LEU A 98 -2.27 -2.59 -5.31
C LEU A 98 -3.30 -2.38 -4.21
N HIS A 99 -4.31 -1.55 -4.47
CA HIS A 99 -5.43 -1.35 -3.57
C HIS A 99 -6.68 -2.07 -4.09
N ASP A 100 -7.53 -2.53 -3.17
CA ASP A 100 -8.89 -2.93 -3.51
C ASP A 100 -9.71 -1.67 -3.80
N LEU A 101 -9.76 -1.29 -5.09
CA LEU A 101 -10.41 -0.08 -5.55
C LEU A 101 -11.91 -0.34 -5.76
N GLN A 102 -12.72 0.17 -4.84
CA GLN A 102 -14.17 -0.03 -4.84
C GLN A 102 -14.89 1.25 -5.24
N ALA A 103 -15.83 1.15 -6.18
CA ALA A 103 -16.67 2.25 -6.60
C ALA A 103 -18.01 2.26 -5.85
N GLN A 104 -18.40 3.41 -5.34
CA GLN A 104 -19.77 3.75 -5.02
C GLN A 104 -20.45 4.40 -6.23
N PRO A 105 -21.77 4.55 -6.28
CA PRO A 105 -22.48 5.13 -7.42
C PRO A 105 -21.84 6.44 -7.91
N GLY A 106 -21.44 6.46 -9.17
CA GLY A 106 -20.74 7.58 -9.82
C GLY A 106 -19.22 7.60 -9.64
N GLY A 107 -18.62 6.63 -8.94
CA GLY A 107 -17.17 6.50 -8.71
C GLY A 107 -16.47 5.52 -9.67
N GLU A 108 -17.22 4.87 -10.55
CA GLU A 108 -16.75 3.78 -11.39
C GLU A 108 -15.57 4.20 -12.31
N ALA A 109 -15.68 5.37 -12.93
CA ALA A 109 -14.64 5.90 -13.80
C ALA A 109 -13.35 6.23 -13.03
N PHE A 110 -13.46 6.72 -11.80
CA PHE A 110 -12.30 6.99 -10.95
C PHE A 110 -11.60 5.71 -10.50
N ALA A 111 -12.38 4.70 -10.08
CA ALA A 111 -11.83 3.41 -9.69
C ALA A 111 -11.15 2.70 -10.88
N ALA A 112 -11.74 2.77 -12.08
CA ALA A 112 -11.16 2.21 -13.30
C ALA A 112 -9.85 2.91 -13.68
N ALA A 113 -9.82 4.25 -13.67
CA ALA A 113 -8.60 5.00 -13.95
C ALA A 113 -7.48 4.73 -12.92
N ALA A 114 -7.84 4.60 -11.65
CA ALA A 114 -6.88 4.23 -10.62
C ALA A 114 -6.33 2.80 -10.81
N TRP A 115 -7.16 1.86 -11.25
CA TRP A 115 -6.74 0.50 -11.55
C TRP A 115 -5.81 0.44 -12.76
N GLU A 116 -6.10 1.23 -13.78
CA GLU A 116 -5.19 1.39 -14.91
C GLU A 116 -3.83 1.95 -14.45
N GLU A 117 -3.83 2.96 -13.58
CA GLU A 117 -2.60 3.56 -13.04
C GLU A 117 -1.81 2.61 -12.11
N GLU A 118 -2.49 1.80 -11.31
CA GLU A 118 -1.83 0.91 -10.35
C GLU A 118 -1.42 -0.44 -10.97
N PHE A 119 -2.12 -0.91 -12.01
CA PHE A 119 -1.94 -2.27 -12.52
C PHE A 119 -1.94 -2.41 -14.05
N THR A 120 -3.05 -2.09 -14.75
CA THR A 120 -3.22 -2.62 -16.11
C THR A 120 -2.25 -2.04 -17.11
N HIS A 121 -1.74 -0.82 -16.90
CA HIS A 121 -0.72 -0.25 -17.78
C HIS A 121 0.64 -0.95 -17.69
N TYR A 122 0.88 -1.75 -16.64
CA TYR A 122 2.10 -2.56 -16.52
C TYR A 122 2.02 -3.90 -17.25
N LEU A 123 0.81 -4.41 -17.56
CA LEU A 123 0.62 -5.72 -18.17
C LEU A 123 1.51 -5.97 -19.40
N PRO A 124 1.67 -5.04 -20.36
CA PRO A 124 2.52 -5.28 -21.53
C PRO A 124 4.01 -5.47 -21.22
N TYR A 125 4.44 -5.07 -20.01
CA TYR A 125 5.86 -5.17 -19.61
C TYR A 125 6.16 -6.40 -18.75
N ILE A 126 5.14 -7.05 -18.22
CA ILE A 126 5.25 -8.18 -17.30
C ILE A 126 4.73 -9.50 -17.90
N GLU A 127 4.35 -9.52 -19.19
CA GLU A 127 3.86 -10.72 -19.87
C GLU A 127 4.83 -11.89 -19.82
N GLU A 128 6.14 -11.61 -19.80
CA GLU A 128 7.19 -12.64 -19.77
C GLU A 128 7.70 -12.92 -18.34
N ASP A 129 7.10 -12.34 -17.33
CA ASP A 129 7.48 -12.58 -15.94
C ASP A 129 7.00 -13.95 -15.45
N ASP A 130 7.81 -14.61 -14.63
CA ASP A 130 7.48 -15.92 -14.08
C ASP A 130 6.38 -15.85 -13.02
N PHE A 131 6.18 -14.69 -12.40
CA PHE A 131 5.14 -14.42 -11.41
C PHE A 131 4.88 -12.93 -11.29
N LEU A 132 3.75 -12.57 -10.69
CA LEU A 132 3.47 -11.21 -10.22
C LEU A 132 3.41 -11.20 -8.70
N GLY A 133 4.15 -10.27 -8.10
CA GLY A 133 4.08 -9.96 -6.68
C GLY A 133 2.96 -8.96 -6.37
N VAL A 134 2.11 -9.30 -5.41
CA VAL A 134 1.00 -8.46 -4.97
C VAL A 134 1.29 -7.92 -3.58
N GLN A 135 1.26 -6.60 -3.42
CA GLN A 135 1.31 -5.93 -2.12
C GLN A 135 -0.04 -5.26 -1.89
N ASN A 136 -0.70 -5.60 -0.78
CA ASN A 136 -1.99 -5.00 -0.42
C ASN A 136 -2.13 -4.83 1.09
N TYR A 137 -2.69 -3.71 1.52
CA TYR A 137 -2.87 -3.38 2.93
C TYR A 137 -4.31 -3.02 3.28
N THR A 138 -5.08 -2.51 2.32
CA THR A 138 -6.43 -2.00 2.54
C THR A 138 -7.17 -1.79 1.24
N ARG A 139 -8.39 -1.25 1.31
CA ARG A 139 -9.16 -0.77 0.16
C ARG A 139 -9.09 0.74 0.00
N THR A 140 -9.53 1.21 -1.17
CA THR A 140 -9.80 2.62 -1.46
C THR A 140 -11.18 2.75 -2.05
N LEU A 141 -11.98 3.67 -1.53
CA LEU A 141 -13.35 3.93 -2.00
C LEU A 141 -13.37 5.13 -2.94
N TYR A 142 -14.16 5.05 -4.01
CA TYR A 142 -14.39 6.14 -4.96
C TYR A 142 -15.88 6.44 -5.07
N GLY A 143 -16.23 7.71 -5.04
CA GLY A 143 -17.57 8.24 -5.31
C GLY A 143 -17.57 9.18 -6.50
N ALA A 144 -18.70 9.84 -6.75
CA ALA A 144 -18.90 10.72 -7.91
C ALA A 144 -17.94 11.92 -8.02
N GLN A 145 -17.20 12.23 -6.97
CA GLN A 145 -16.24 13.34 -6.95
C GLN A 145 -14.79 12.88 -6.75
N GLY A 146 -14.51 11.58 -6.86
CA GLY A 146 -13.19 10.98 -6.67
C GLY A 146 -13.10 10.12 -5.41
N GLN A 147 -11.88 10.00 -4.86
CA GLN A 147 -11.61 9.18 -3.68
C GLN A 147 -12.39 9.66 -2.45
N LEU A 148 -13.00 8.72 -1.75
CA LEU A 148 -13.71 8.94 -0.49
C LEU A 148 -12.81 8.62 0.71
N PRO A 149 -13.05 9.25 1.87
CA PRO A 149 -12.45 8.81 3.12
C PRO A 149 -13.00 7.44 3.55
N ALA A 150 -12.33 6.82 4.52
CA ALA A 150 -12.89 5.65 5.19
C ALA A 150 -14.30 5.93 5.74
N PRO A 151 -15.21 4.96 5.73
CA PRO A 151 -16.57 5.14 6.23
C PRO A 151 -16.57 5.63 7.69
N GLN A 152 -17.57 6.42 8.03
CA GLN A 152 -17.73 6.90 9.40
C GLN A 152 -17.83 5.71 10.38
N GLY A 153 -17.00 5.72 11.42
CA GLY A 153 -16.96 4.65 12.41
C GLY A 153 -16.14 3.42 11.98
N ALA A 154 -15.51 3.45 10.81
CA ALA A 154 -14.58 2.39 10.41
C ALA A 154 -13.38 2.34 11.38
N GLU A 155 -12.93 1.13 11.70
CA GLU A 155 -11.68 0.93 12.43
C GLU A 155 -10.50 1.34 11.56
N LEU A 156 -9.62 2.20 12.10
CA LEU A 156 -8.42 2.66 11.40
C LEU A 156 -7.16 2.06 12.02
N THR A 157 -6.16 1.83 11.19
CA THR A 157 -4.81 1.41 11.57
C THR A 157 -3.96 2.62 12.00
N GLN A 158 -2.74 2.40 12.51
CA GLN A 158 -1.78 3.48 12.78
C GLN A 158 -1.36 4.26 11.52
N MET A 159 -1.59 3.72 10.33
CA MET A 159 -1.36 4.39 9.04
C MET A 159 -2.56 5.19 8.56
N ASP A 160 -3.62 5.29 9.36
CA ASP A 160 -4.92 5.87 8.97
C ASP A 160 -5.61 5.09 7.81
N TYR A 161 -5.20 3.85 7.58
CA TYR A 161 -5.87 2.94 6.66
C TYR A 161 -7.07 2.29 7.34
N GLU A 162 -8.12 2.02 6.59
CA GLU A 162 -9.24 1.21 7.08
C GLU A 162 -8.75 -0.22 7.40
N PHE A 163 -9.16 -0.77 8.54
CA PHE A 163 -8.98 -2.20 8.83
C PHE A 163 -9.87 -3.02 7.90
N TYR A 164 -9.33 -3.47 6.79
CA TYR A 164 -10.09 -4.16 5.75
C TYR A 164 -9.30 -5.34 5.14
N PRO A 165 -9.10 -6.43 5.89
CA PRO A 165 -8.29 -7.58 5.44
C PRO A 165 -8.85 -8.29 4.20
N GLN A 166 -10.16 -8.17 3.91
CA GLN A 166 -10.81 -8.71 2.71
C GLN A 166 -10.27 -8.11 1.40
N ALA A 167 -9.62 -6.95 1.48
CA ALA A 167 -9.02 -6.31 0.32
C ALA A 167 -8.03 -7.23 -0.41
N LEU A 168 -7.29 -8.06 0.32
CA LEU A 168 -6.31 -8.97 -0.29
C LEU A 168 -6.96 -9.97 -1.23
N GLU A 169 -8.03 -10.65 -0.80
CA GLU A 169 -8.79 -11.58 -1.63
C GLU A 169 -9.33 -10.87 -2.88
N ASN A 170 -9.95 -9.70 -2.70
CA ASN A 170 -10.54 -8.93 -3.78
C ASN A 170 -9.48 -8.53 -4.82
N VAL A 171 -8.31 -8.07 -4.38
CA VAL A 171 -7.19 -7.70 -5.27
C VAL A 171 -6.66 -8.91 -6.03
N ILE A 172 -6.42 -10.05 -5.35
CA ILE A 172 -5.95 -11.28 -6.00
C ILE A 172 -6.93 -11.72 -7.09
N ARG A 173 -8.23 -11.73 -6.80
CA ARG A 173 -9.27 -12.10 -7.76
C ARG A 173 -9.32 -11.14 -8.94
N LYS A 174 -9.16 -9.85 -8.69
CA LYS A 174 -9.17 -8.83 -9.73
C LYS A 174 -7.94 -8.92 -10.63
N VAL A 175 -6.76 -9.10 -10.04
CA VAL A 175 -5.50 -9.32 -10.78
C VAL A 175 -5.58 -10.56 -11.67
N ALA A 176 -6.15 -11.65 -11.17
CA ALA A 176 -6.27 -12.90 -11.90
C ALA A 176 -7.21 -12.85 -13.12
N GLN A 177 -7.97 -11.76 -13.30
CA GLN A 177 -8.76 -11.54 -14.51
C GLN A 177 -7.89 -11.20 -15.72
N ASP A 178 -6.77 -10.50 -15.49
CA ASP A 178 -5.92 -9.95 -16.55
C ASP A 178 -4.50 -10.55 -16.56
N PHE A 179 -4.00 -11.06 -15.42
CA PHE A 179 -2.70 -11.72 -15.32
C PHE A 179 -2.89 -13.21 -14.98
N HIS A 180 -2.37 -14.09 -15.86
CA HIS A 180 -2.62 -15.54 -15.79
C HIS A 180 -1.40 -16.36 -15.31
N GLY A 181 -0.33 -15.69 -14.87
CA GLY A 181 0.85 -16.31 -14.27
C GLY A 181 0.68 -16.63 -12.78
N ASP A 182 1.73 -17.18 -12.17
CA ASP A 182 1.80 -17.40 -10.74
C ASP A 182 1.69 -16.07 -9.98
N LEU A 183 0.96 -16.05 -8.85
CA LEU A 183 0.86 -14.90 -7.96
C LEU A 183 1.58 -15.17 -6.64
N ILE A 184 2.27 -14.18 -6.11
CA ILE A 184 2.88 -14.22 -4.78
C ILE A 184 2.43 -12.98 -4.03
N VAL A 185 1.81 -13.14 -2.86
CA VAL A 185 1.59 -12.02 -1.95
C VAL A 185 2.93 -11.65 -1.33
N THR A 186 3.57 -10.62 -1.88
CA THR A 186 4.90 -10.16 -1.45
C THR A 186 4.86 -9.23 -0.26
N GLU A 187 3.72 -8.56 -0.04
CA GLU A 187 3.47 -7.81 1.18
C GLU A 187 1.96 -7.78 1.51
N ASN A 188 1.65 -8.05 2.77
CA ASN A 188 0.34 -7.80 3.36
C ASN A 188 0.50 -7.68 4.87
N GLY A 189 -0.14 -6.70 5.49
CA GLY A 189 0.03 -6.47 6.92
C GLY A 189 -0.73 -5.27 7.45
N ILE A 190 -0.54 -5.02 8.72
CA ILE A 190 -1.21 -3.96 9.47
C ILE A 190 -0.27 -3.27 10.44
N ALA A 191 -0.28 -1.94 10.48
CA ALA A 191 0.33 -1.16 11.53
C ALA A 191 -0.63 -1.04 12.72
N THR A 192 -0.33 -1.71 13.83
CA THR A 192 -1.13 -1.65 15.05
C THR A 192 -0.29 -1.96 16.28
N ALA A 193 -0.52 -1.23 17.38
CA ALA A 193 0.05 -1.55 18.68
C ALA A 193 -0.66 -2.73 19.37
N ASP A 194 -1.89 -3.03 18.95
CA ASP A 194 -2.69 -4.15 19.48
C ASP A 194 -2.48 -5.40 18.60
N ASP A 195 -1.71 -6.35 19.13
CA ASP A 195 -1.39 -7.59 18.41
C ASP A 195 -2.61 -8.51 18.20
N THR A 196 -3.68 -8.36 18.98
CA THR A 196 -4.92 -9.12 18.76
C THR A 196 -5.60 -8.71 17.46
N ARG A 197 -5.46 -7.41 17.08
CA ARG A 197 -5.95 -6.91 15.79
C ARG A 197 -5.08 -7.40 14.62
N ARG A 198 -3.76 -7.54 14.83
CA ARG A 198 -2.87 -8.14 13.85
C ARG A 198 -3.21 -9.60 13.61
N VAL A 199 -3.47 -10.38 14.68
CA VAL A 199 -3.94 -11.77 14.56
C VAL A 199 -5.21 -11.83 13.73
N ALA A 200 -6.24 -11.05 14.07
CA ALA A 200 -7.51 -11.02 13.34
C ALA A 200 -7.33 -10.62 11.85
N PHE A 201 -6.41 -9.69 11.58
CA PHE A 201 -6.09 -9.29 10.20
C PHE A 201 -5.45 -10.44 9.41
N ILE A 202 -4.44 -11.11 10.00
CA ILE A 202 -3.74 -12.23 9.36
C ILE A 202 -4.70 -13.38 9.06
N GLU A 203 -5.51 -13.77 10.04
CA GLU A 203 -6.48 -14.87 9.88
C GLU A 203 -7.48 -14.58 8.75
N ALA A 204 -8.05 -13.37 8.72
CA ALA A 204 -9.01 -12.98 7.69
C ALA A 204 -8.35 -12.87 6.30
N ALA A 205 -7.15 -12.30 6.20
CA ALA A 205 -6.42 -12.18 4.95
C ALA A 205 -6.03 -13.56 4.39
N LEU A 206 -5.52 -14.46 5.23
CA LEU A 206 -5.14 -15.82 4.80
C LEU A 206 -6.35 -16.68 4.45
N ALA A 207 -7.49 -16.52 5.12
CA ALA A 207 -8.73 -17.15 4.69
C ALA A 207 -9.10 -16.72 3.26
N GLY A 208 -8.97 -15.44 2.91
CA GLY A 208 -9.16 -14.95 1.55
C GLY A 208 -8.18 -15.54 0.54
N VAL A 209 -6.91 -15.68 0.91
CA VAL A 209 -5.90 -16.37 0.07
C VAL A 209 -6.27 -17.84 -0.16
N GLN A 210 -6.71 -18.56 0.89
CA GLN A 210 -7.16 -19.94 0.78
C GLN A 210 -8.38 -20.07 -0.15
N ASN A 211 -9.34 -19.15 -0.09
CA ASN A 211 -10.47 -19.10 -1.02
C ASN A 211 -10.00 -18.95 -2.47
N CYS A 212 -9.06 -18.04 -2.73
CA CYS A 212 -8.49 -17.86 -4.07
C CYS A 212 -7.82 -19.14 -4.59
N ILE A 213 -7.04 -19.82 -3.76
CA ILE A 213 -6.39 -21.11 -4.10
C ILE A 213 -7.44 -22.19 -4.39
N ALA A 214 -8.48 -22.29 -3.55
CA ALA A 214 -9.56 -23.25 -3.73
C ALA A 214 -10.32 -23.03 -5.04
N ASP A 215 -10.44 -21.79 -5.50
CA ASP A 215 -11.04 -21.41 -6.77
C ASP A 215 -10.09 -21.53 -7.97
N GLY A 216 -8.88 -22.06 -7.76
CA GLY A 216 -7.91 -22.35 -8.81
C GLY A 216 -6.99 -21.20 -9.20
N ILE A 217 -6.98 -20.09 -8.47
CA ILE A 217 -6.04 -18.99 -8.70
C ILE A 217 -4.64 -19.43 -8.19
N PRO A 218 -3.59 -19.31 -9.01
CA PRO A 218 -2.27 -19.88 -8.70
C PRO A 218 -1.46 -19.02 -7.72
N VAL A 219 -1.96 -18.82 -6.50
CA VAL A 219 -1.21 -18.13 -5.42
C VAL A 219 -0.18 -19.10 -4.84
N LYS A 220 1.10 -18.77 -4.96
CA LYS A 220 2.23 -19.64 -4.60
C LYS A 220 2.90 -19.28 -3.28
N GLY A 221 2.62 -18.14 -2.71
CA GLY A 221 3.24 -17.72 -1.46
C GLY A 221 2.58 -16.50 -0.85
N TYR A 222 2.83 -16.34 0.45
CA TYR A 222 2.38 -15.19 1.23
C TYR A 222 3.50 -14.72 2.15
N PHE A 223 3.81 -13.42 2.08
CA PHE A 223 4.76 -12.75 2.96
C PHE A 223 4.06 -11.65 3.73
N HIS A 224 4.16 -11.72 5.06
CA HIS A 224 3.62 -10.68 5.93
C HIS A 224 4.56 -9.49 6.04
N TRP A 225 4.04 -8.28 5.86
CA TRP A 225 4.76 -7.06 6.17
C TRP A 225 4.44 -6.62 7.60
N SER A 226 5.37 -6.78 8.57
CA SER A 226 6.75 -7.20 8.36
C SER A 226 7.18 -8.17 9.47
N LEU A 227 8.33 -8.81 9.31
CA LEU A 227 8.87 -9.69 10.37
C LEU A 227 9.17 -8.91 11.65
N MET A 228 9.79 -7.74 11.54
CA MET A 228 10.19 -6.91 12.69
C MET A 228 9.63 -5.50 12.55
N ASP A 229 9.31 -4.87 13.69
CA ASP A 229 9.05 -3.44 13.70
C ASP A 229 10.24 -2.71 13.09
N ASN A 230 9.99 -1.87 12.07
CA ASN A 230 11.03 -1.22 11.27
C ASN A 230 10.77 0.29 11.11
N PHE A 231 11.57 0.93 10.26
CA PHE A 231 11.42 2.33 9.90
C PHE A 231 10.39 2.45 8.76
N GLU A 232 9.27 3.15 9.05
CA GLU A 232 8.25 3.45 8.06
C GLU A 232 8.50 4.83 7.47
N TRP A 233 8.98 4.90 6.26
CA TRP A 233 9.38 6.06 5.46
C TRP A 233 9.10 7.45 6.08
N GLN A 234 7.90 8.01 5.93
CA GLN A 234 7.53 9.33 6.47
C GLN A 234 6.99 9.29 7.90
N LYS A 235 6.87 8.12 8.51
CA LYS A 235 6.33 7.92 9.87
C LYS A 235 7.41 7.55 10.89
N GLY A 236 8.63 7.25 10.42
CA GLY A 236 9.73 6.84 11.29
C GLY A 236 9.46 5.50 11.98
N TYR A 237 9.83 5.40 13.25
CA TYR A 237 9.69 4.16 14.03
C TYR A 237 8.36 4.06 14.82
N ALA A 238 7.40 4.94 14.56
CA ALA A 238 6.14 4.97 15.31
C ALA A 238 5.14 3.89 14.86
N MET A 239 5.32 3.30 13.69
CA MET A 239 4.41 2.30 13.12
C MET A 239 4.84 0.89 13.50
N ASN A 240 3.89 0.10 14.02
CA ASN A 240 4.14 -1.26 14.49
C ASN A 240 3.60 -2.28 13.48
N PHE A 241 4.36 -2.56 12.43
CA PHE A 241 4.01 -3.60 11.45
C PHE A 241 4.51 -4.99 11.83
N GLY A 242 5.55 -5.08 12.66
CA GLY A 242 6.29 -6.30 12.92
C GLY A 242 5.49 -7.39 13.64
N LEU A 243 5.76 -8.63 13.30
CA LEU A 243 5.44 -9.84 14.10
C LEU A 243 6.36 -9.95 15.31
N VAL A 244 7.48 -9.24 15.27
CA VAL A 244 8.49 -9.16 16.33
C VAL A 244 8.69 -7.70 16.71
N ALA A 245 8.48 -7.37 17.97
CA ALA A 245 8.76 -6.05 18.53
C ALA A 245 10.28 -5.85 18.65
N VAL A 246 10.75 -4.61 18.40
CA VAL A 246 12.16 -4.22 18.54
C VAL A 246 12.26 -3.06 19.52
N ASN A 247 12.93 -3.29 20.65
CA ASN A 247 13.32 -2.22 21.56
C ASN A 247 14.48 -1.44 20.94
N ARG A 248 14.28 -0.15 20.65
CA ARG A 248 15.28 0.67 19.91
C ARG A 248 16.50 1.07 20.73
N GLU A 249 16.41 1.00 22.05
CA GLU A 249 17.55 1.31 22.93
C GLU A 249 18.46 0.08 23.12
N THR A 250 17.84 -1.08 23.40
CA THR A 250 18.57 -2.32 23.71
C THR A 250 18.74 -3.25 22.50
N MET A 251 18.01 -2.97 21.40
CA MET A 251 17.91 -3.83 20.22
C MET A 251 17.36 -5.24 20.52
N GLN A 252 16.75 -5.42 21.68
CA GLN A 252 16.07 -6.68 22.04
C GLN A 252 14.87 -6.90 21.11
N ARG A 253 14.74 -8.13 20.65
CA ARG A 253 13.65 -8.60 19.80
C ARG A 253 12.72 -9.49 20.62
N THR A 254 11.42 -9.21 20.56
CA THR A 254 10.40 -9.96 21.30
C THR A 254 9.31 -10.41 20.34
N ALA A 255 9.15 -11.72 20.19
CA ALA A 255 8.09 -12.29 19.36
C ALA A 255 6.70 -11.89 19.90
N LYS A 256 5.82 -11.49 19.01
CA LYS A 256 4.41 -11.23 19.32
C LYS A 256 3.58 -12.51 19.07
N PRO A 257 2.40 -12.67 19.68
CA PRO A 257 1.51 -13.82 19.44
C PRO A 257 1.18 -14.04 17.95
N SER A 258 1.04 -12.98 17.17
CA SER A 258 0.80 -13.04 15.73
C SER A 258 1.87 -13.81 14.94
N LEU A 259 3.12 -13.85 15.41
CA LEU A 259 4.16 -14.67 14.80
C LEU A 259 3.83 -16.17 14.85
N ALA A 260 3.37 -16.64 16.01
CA ALA A 260 2.98 -18.04 16.17
C ALA A 260 1.73 -18.39 15.36
N VAL A 261 0.77 -17.47 15.27
CA VAL A 261 -0.43 -17.64 14.44
C VAL A 261 -0.04 -17.79 12.97
N LEU A 262 0.77 -16.88 12.42
CA LEU A 262 1.24 -17.00 11.03
C LEU A 262 2.02 -18.31 10.82
N GLY A 263 2.91 -18.66 11.77
CA GLY A 263 3.68 -19.90 11.71
C GLY A 263 2.84 -21.18 11.69
N SER A 264 1.62 -21.15 12.23
CA SER A 264 0.73 -22.32 12.23
C SER A 264 0.24 -22.71 10.83
N TYR A 265 0.19 -21.76 9.89
CA TYR A 265 -0.22 -22.00 8.50
C TYR A 265 0.86 -22.71 7.66
N THR A 266 2.11 -22.73 8.11
CA THR A 266 3.21 -23.37 7.34
C THR A 266 3.25 -24.89 7.50
N ASN A 267 2.45 -25.46 8.42
CA ASN A 267 2.38 -26.88 8.72
C ASN A 267 1.04 -27.53 8.32
N ALA A 268 0.22 -26.81 7.56
CA ALA A 268 -1.10 -27.27 7.13
C ALA A 268 -1.06 -27.87 5.72
#